data_7c5ad256e9f53163425316a0c84f58ab
#
_entry.id   7c5ad256e9f53163425316a0c84f58ab
#
_cell.length_a   1.000
_cell.length_b   1.000
_cell.length_c   1.000
_cell.angle_alpha   90.00
_cell.angle_beta   90.00
_cell.angle_gamma   90.00
#
_symmetry.space_group_name_H-M   'P 1'
#
loop_
_entity.id
_entity.type
_entity.pdbx_description
1 polymer ?
#
loop_
_entity_poly.entity_id
_entity_poly.type
_entity_poly.pdbx_seq_one_letter_code
_entity_poly.pdbx_strand_id
1 'polypeptide(L)'
;AWHTTALLRHGPDAGPLVLVRENHSEPYDGATQIFVYTRDLPNLFAATVAALDQLHLTVMDARIITSNNGFSLDTYIVLDENGDRIADSSRLAHIGNELRQSLARPDQFPVLVQRRLPRQLKHFDVRTQVNLSNDLVHQRTVVEVITLDRPGLLARVGRIFMEHGVNLQNARIATLGERAEDVFFLTDAAQQPLSDPELCERLCAALR
;
A
#
# COMPACT_ATOMS: atom_id res chain seq x y z
N ALA A 1 9.06 18.34 -2.95
CA ALA A 1 9.93 17.85 -3.87
C ALA A 1 11.29 17.36 -3.38
N TRP A 2 11.38 16.81 -2.16
CA TRP A 2 12.64 16.24 -1.62
C TRP A 2 13.14 15.02 -2.41
N HIS A 3 12.23 14.22 -2.95
CA HIS A 3 12.52 13.05 -3.79
C HIS A 3 12.97 13.42 -5.22
N THR A 4 12.66 14.62 -5.71
CA THR A 4 12.96 15.03 -7.09
C THR A 4 14.46 14.97 -7.41
N THR A 5 15.30 15.44 -6.51
CA THR A 5 16.76 15.41 -6.69
C THR A 5 17.29 13.97 -6.71
N ALA A 6 16.71 13.09 -5.90
CA ALA A 6 17.07 11.67 -5.89
C ALA A 6 16.63 10.98 -7.18
N LEU A 7 15.43 11.27 -7.67
CA LEU A 7 14.91 10.75 -8.95
C LEU A 7 15.79 11.16 -10.14
N LEU A 8 16.22 12.41 -10.19
CA LEU A 8 17.07 12.91 -11.27
C LEU A 8 18.46 12.24 -11.32
N ARG A 9 18.93 11.74 -10.18
CA ARG A 9 20.19 11.00 -10.07
C ARG A 9 20.04 9.50 -10.22
N HIS A 10 18.82 9.00 -10.14
CA HIS A 10 18.52 7.58 -10.21
C HIS A 10 18.39 7.16 -11.67
N GLY A 11 19.29 6.30 -12.12
CA GLY A 11 19.23 5.75 -13.48
C GLY A 11 18.02 4.82 -13.67
N PRO A 12 17.48 4.73 -14.88
CA PRO A 12 16.29 3.90 -15.15
C PRO A 12 16.48 2.40 -14.86
N ASP A 13 17.73 1.94 -14.85
CA ASP A 13 18.10 0.54 -14.60
C ASP A 13 18.71 0.31 -13.21
N ALA A 14 18.71 1.31 -12.35
CA ALA A 14 19.35 1.25 -11.03
C ALA A 14 18.55 0.44 -9.97
N GLY A 15 17.45 -0.20 -10.36
CA GLY A 15 16.59 -0.95 -9.44
C GLY A 15 15.68 -0.04 -8.59
N PRO A 16 15.05 -0.59 -7.54
CA PRO A 16 14.13 0.19 -6.70
C PRO A 16 14.84 1.31 -5.93
N LEU A 17 14.35 2.55 -6.05
CA LEU A 17 14.73 3.66 -5.18
C LEU A 17 13.79 3.70 -3.99
N VAL A 18 14.34 3.54 -2.80
CA VAL A 18 13.60 3.67 -1.54
C VAL A 18 14.26 4.76 -0.71
N LEU A 19 13.49 5.78 -0.37
CA LEU A 19 13.92 6.89 0.48
C LEU A 19 13.07 6.89 1.75
N VAL A 20 13.72 6.98 2.89
CA VAL A 20 13.07 6.99 4.21
C VAL A 20 13.49 8.25 4.96
N ARG A 21 12.52 8.96 5.54
CA ARG A 21 12.78 10.17 6.35
C ARG A 21 11.67 10.41 7.35
N GLU A 22 11.88 11.33 8.26
CA GLU A 22 10.81 11.91 9.07
C GLU A 22 9.88 12.78 8.21
N ASN A 23 8.58 12.67 8.44
CA ASN A 23 7.58 13.53 7.83
C ASN A 23 7.46 14.83 8.62
N HIS A 24 7.43 15.97 7.92
CA HIS A 24 7.27 17.30 8.51
C HIS A 24 6.00 17.98 8.01
N SER A 25 4.95 17.21 7.76
CA SER A 25 3.69 17.71 7.24
C SER A 25 2.52 17.21 8.08
N GLU A 26 1.60 18.11 8.41
CA GLU A 26 0.35 17.76 9.05
C GLU A 26 -0.54 16.88 8.14
N PRO A 27 -1.35 15.98 8.70
CA PRO A 27 -1.58 15.73 10.14
C PRO A 27 -0.59 14.75 10.79
N TYR A 28 0.39 14.24 10.06
CA TYR A 28 1.31 13.17 10.50
C TYR A 28 2.73 13.70 10.76
N ASP A 29 2.87 14.90 11.34
CA ASP A 29 4.19 15.46 11.67
C ASP A 29 4.97 14.55 12.63
N GLY A 30 6.22 14.26 12.29
CA GLY A 30 7.11 13.34 13.01
C GLY A 30 6.91 11.86 12.71
N ALA A 31 5.89 11.44 11.93
CA ALA A 31 5.79 10.08 11.41
C ALA A 31 6.92 9.79 10.41
N THR A 32 7.09 8.53 10.02
CA THR A 32 8.07 8.16 9.00
C THR A 32 7.45 8.21 7.62
N GLN A 33 8.06 8.96 6.72
CA GLN A 33 7.70 8.99 5.30
C GLN A 33 8.63 8.07 4.50
N ILE A 34 8.04 7.14 3.76
CA ILE A 34 8.73 6.24 2.84
C ILE A 34 8.30 6.59 1.43
N PHE A 35 9.26 6.84 0.55
CA PHE A 35 9.04 7.04 -0.87
C PHE A 35 9.66 5.89 -1.63
N VAL A 36 8.88 5.27 -2.52
CA VAL A 36 9.29 4.19 -3.41
C VAL A 36 9.14 4.65 -4.85
N TYR A 37 10.19 4.46 -5.64
CA TYR A 37 10.15 4.63 -7.08
C TYR A 37 10.78 3.40 -7.72
N THR A 38 10.02 2.69 -8.54
CA THR A 38 10.46 1.46 -9.20
C THR A 38 9.63 1.22 -10.47
N ARG A 39 10.04 0.27 -11.31
CA ARG A 39 9.19 -0.20 -12.40
C ARG A 39 7.90 -0.76 -11.82
N ASP A 40 6.78 -0.43 -12.47
CA ASP A 40 5.48 -1.03 -12.14
C ASP A 40 5.48 -2.48 -12.63
N LEU A 41 5.52 -3.40 -11.69
CA LEU A 41 5.53 -4.84 -11.93
C LEU A 41 4.24 -5.45 -11.37
N PRO A 42 3.75 -6.55 -11.94
CA PRO A 42 2.62 -7.27 -11.37
C PRO A 42 2.85 -7.54 -9.87
N ASN A 43 1.83 -7.31 -9.08
CA ASN A 43 1.83 -7.52 -7.63
C ASN A 43 2.76 -6.60 -6.81
N LEU A 44 3.30 -5.52 -7.39
CA LEU A 44 4.19 -4.59 -6.69
C LEU A 44 3.58 -4.07 -5.39
N PHE A 45 2.30 -3.68 -5.42
CA PHE A 45 1.59 -3.23 -4.23
C PHE A 45 1.56 -4.32 -3.15
N ALA A 46 1.17 -5.55 -3.52
CA ALA A 46 1.11 -6.67 -2.58
C ALA A 46 2.48 -6.95 -1.94
N ALA A 47 3.56 -6.91 -2.72
CA ALA A 47 4.92 -7.09 -2.23
C ALA A 47 5.33 -5.96 -1.27
N THR A 48 5.01 -4.70 -1.61
CA THR A 48 5.35 -3.54 -0.78
C THR A 48 4.64 -3.58 0.57
N VAL A 49 3.31 -3.77 0.58
CA VAL A 49 2.54 -3.78 1.83
C VAL A 49 2.85 -5.00 2.70
N ALA A 50 3.18 -6.14 2.10
CA ALA A 50 3.65 -7.31 2.84
C ALA A 50 5.03 -7.06 3.48
N ALA A 51 5.95 -6.38 2.79
CA ALA A 51 7.24 -6.00 3.35
C ALA A 51 7.09 -4.97 4.49
N LEU A 52 6.19 -3.98 4.36
CA LEU A 52 5.88 -3.04 5.44
C LEU A 52 5.32 -3.76 6.66
N ASP A 53 4.43 -4.74 6.45
CA ASP A 53 3.88 -5.56 7.55
C ASP A 53 4.94 -6.41 8.25
N GLN A 54 5.87 -7.02 7.50
CA GLN A 54 7.01 -7.77 8.08
C GLN A 54 7.94 -6.88 8.89
N LEU A 55 8.10 -5.63 8.48
CA LEU A 55 8.87 -4.62 9.20
C LEU A 55 8.13 -4.08 10.42
N HIS A 56 6.93 -4.60 10.74
CA HIS A 56 6.12 -4.16 11.86
C HIS A 56 5.75 -2.66 11.80
N LEU A 57 5.41 -2.20 10.58
CA LEU A 57 4.99 -0.83 10.34
C LEU A 57 3.47 -0.75 10.19
N THR A 58 2.89 0.30 10.76
CA THR A 58 1.46 0.64 10.61
C THR A 58 1.35 1.77 9.60
N VAL A 59 0.61 1.54 8.52
CA VAL A 59 0.41 2.55 7.46
C VAL A 59 -0.75 3.45 7.86
N MET A 60 -0.48 4.75 8.01
CA MET A 60 -1.46 5.78 8.37
C MET A 60 -2.05 6.47 7.14
N ASP A 61 -1.23 6.68 6.12
CA ASP A 61 -1.59 7.28 4.84
C ASP A 61 -0.73 6.67 3.75
N ALA A 62 -1.29 6.47 2.57
CA ALA A 62 -0.50 6.12 1.41
C ALA A 62 -1.11 6.69 0.12
N ARG A 63 -0.23 7.08 -0.77
CA ARG A 63 -0.55 7.45 -2.14
C ARG A 63 0.28 6.61 -3.09
N ILE A 64 -0.40 5.84 -3.92
CA ILE A 64 0.20 4.99 -4.94
C ILE A 64 -0.19 5.54 -6.30
N ILE A 65 0.79 5.75 -7.16
CA ILE A 65 0.59 6.36 -8.48
C ILE A 65 1.43 5.59 -9.50
N THR A 66 0.78 4.89 -10.42
CA THR A 66 1.44 4.35 -11.60
C THR A 66 1.45 5.40 -12.71
N SER A 67 2.64 5.70 -13.21
CA SER A 67 2.85 6.67 -14.29
C SER A 67 2.73 6.00 -15.66
N ASN A 68 2.40 6.78 -16.68
CA ASN A 68 2.22 6.29 -18.06
C ASN A 68 3.50 5.69 -18.68
N ASN A 69 4.67 5.92 -18.09
CA ASN A 69 5.94 5.35 -18.53
C ASN A 69 6.31 4.04 -17.82
N GLY A 70 5.36 3.43 -17.10
CA GLY A 70 5.52 2.14 -16.45
C GLY A 70 6.36 2.15 -15.18
N PHE A 71 6.34 3.29 -14.45
CA PHE A 71 6.94 3.40 -13.12
C PHE A 71 5.89 3.70 -12.07
N SER A 72 6.04 3.11 -10.89
CA SER A 72 5.28 3.44 -9.70
C SER A 72 6.02 4.49 -8.86
N LEU A 73 5.27 5.46 -8.35
CA LEU A 73 5.71 6.50 -7.44
C LEU A 73 4.83 6.44 -6.19
N ASP A 74 5.28 5.73 -5.20
CA ASP A 74 4.48 5.46 -4.01
C ASP A 74 5.02 6.24 -2.83
N THR A 75 4.13 6.76 -2.03
CA THR A 75 4.47 7.41 -0.76
C THR A 75 3.64 6.78 0.34
N TYR A 76 4.30 6.36 1.41
CA TYR A 76 3.67 5.81 2.61
C TYR A 76 4.06 6.66 3.81
N ILE A 77 3.10 6.95 4.67
CA ILE A 77 3.30 7.52 5.99
C ILE A 77 3.06 6.40 7.00
N VAL A 78 4.07 6.10 7.79
CA VAL A 78 4.03 4.95 8.71
C VAL A 78 4.45 5.33 10.12
N LEU A 79 3.94 4.58 11.07
CA LEU A 79 4.35 4.52 12.47
C LEU A 79 4.87 3.10 12.77
N ASP A 80 5.45 2.89 13.94
CA ASP A 80 5.79 1.54 14.38
C ASP A 80 4.52 0.74 14.78
N GLU A 81 4.71 -0.49 15.23
CA GLU A 81 3.59 -1.37 15.62
C GLU A 81 2.81 -0.91 16.85
N ASN A 82 3.36 0.00 17.66
CA ASN A 82 2.73 0.58 18.83
C ASN A 82 2.00 1.91 18.51
N GLY A 83 2.17 2.42 17.28
CA GLY A 83 1.69 3.73 16.87
C GLY A 83 2.64 4.86 17.24
N ASP A 84 3.91 4.54 17.54
CA ASP A 84 4.92 5.51 17.92
C ASP A 84 5.79 5.93 16.71
N ARG A 85 6.44 7.09 16.85
CA ARG A 85 7.39 7.61 15.86
C ARG A 85 8.68 6.80 15.86
N ILE A 86 9.26 6.59 14.69
CA ILE A 86 10.51 5.88 14.52
C ILE A 86 11.66 6.91 14.52
N ALA A 87 12.26 7.15 15.69
CA ALA A 87 13.32 8.14 15.85
C ALA A 87 14.74 7.57 15.61
N ASP A 88 14.91 6.25 15.67
CA ASP A 88 16.22 5.61 15.51
C ASP A 88 16.67 5.58 14.05
N SER A 89 17.77 6.25 13.76
CA SER A 89 18.36 6.33 12.42
C SER A 89 18.80 4.97 11.88
N SER A 90 19.22 4.05 12.74
CA SER A 90 19.59 2.69 12.34
C SER A 90 18.36 1.89 11.90
N ARG A 91 17.23 2.09 12.58
CA ARG A 91 15.94 1.50 12.22
C ARG A 91 15.42 2.05 10.89
N LEU A 92 15.53 3.37 10.66
CA LEU A 92 15.16 3.99 9.38
C LEU A 92 16.01 3.43 8.22
N ALA A 93 17.33 3.30 8.43
CA ALA A 93 18.23 2.71 7.43
C ALA A 93 17.89 1.23 7.16
N HIS A 94 17.58 0.46 8.21
CA HIS A 94 17.14 -0.93 8.07
C HIS A 94 15.86 -1.04 7.25
N ILE A 95 14.83 -0.23 7.55
CA ILE A 95 13.58 -0.18 6.77
C ILE A 95 13.86 0.06 5.29
N GLY A 96 14.68 1.06 4.97
CA GLY A 96 15.02 1.37 3.59
C GLY A 96 15.77 0.25 2.87
N ASN A 97 16.65 -0.47 3.56
CA ASN A 97 17.40 -1.58 2.99
C ASN A 97 16.51 -2.80 2.73
N GLU A 98 15.69 -3.20 3.71
CA GLU A 98 14.78 -4.35 3.58
C GLU A 98 13.76 -4.13 2.46
N LEU A 99 13.16 -2.94 2.38
CA LEU A 99 12.25 -2.59 1.29
C LEU A 99 12.94 -2.67 -0.07
N ARG A 100 14.16 -2.13 -0.21
CA ARG A 100 14.91 -2.24 -1.48
C ARG A 100 15.17 -3.70 -1.87
N GLN A 101 15.53 -4.54 -0.92
CA GLN A 101 15.77 -5.97 -1.18
C GLN A 101 14.49 -6.70 -1.58
N SER A 102 13.39 -6.47 -0.87
CA SER A 102 12.10 -7.07 -1.17
C SER A 102 11.59 -6.65 -2.56
N LEU A 103 11.69 -5.36 -2.89
CA LEU A 103 11.20 -4.83 -4.16
C LEU A 103 12.12 -5.17 -5.36
N ALA A 104 13.38 -5.52 -5.12
CA ALA A 104 14.25 -6.05 -6.16
C ALA A 104 13.88 -7.48 -6.60
N ARG A 105 13.03 -8.17 -5.82
CA ARG A 105 12.56 -9.55 -6.09
C ARG A 105 11.05 -9.66 -5.84
N PRO A 106 10.20 -8.96 -6.58
CA PRO A 106 8.77 -8.87 -6.31
C PRO A 106 8.02 -10.19 -6.49
N ASP A 107 8.62 -11.18 -7.12
CA ASP A 107 8.12 -12.56 -7.27
C ASP A 107 8.33 -13.42 -6.02
N GLN A 108 9.18 -13.00 -5.09
CA GLN A 108 9.37 -13.65 -3.80
C GLN A 108 8.52 -12.97 -2.74
N PHE A 109 7.21 -13.31 -2.74
CA PHE A 109 6.28 -12.70 -1.76
C PHE A 109 6.69 -13.03 -0.34
N PRO A 110 6.81 -11.99 0.52
CA PRO A 110 6.95 -12.22 1.94
C PRO A 110 5.73 -12.95 2.49
N VAL A 111 5.94 -13.90 3.39
CA VAL A 111 4.85 -14.58 4.09
C VAL A 111 4.10 -13.57 4.96
N LEU A 112 2.77 -13.52 4.82
CA LEU A 112 1.94 -12.64 5.66
C LEU A 112 2.10 -13.00 7.13
N VAL A 113 2.45 -12.02 7.94
CA VAL A 113 2.57 -12.18 9.38
C VAL A 113 1.19 -12.17 10.01
N GLN A 114 0.80 -13.26 10.68
CA GLN A 114 -0.43 -13.29 11.47
C GLN A 114 -0.21 -12.55 12.79
N ARG A 115 -0.64 -11.30 12.85
CA ARG A 115 -0.60 -10.52 14.10
C ARG A 115 -1.90 -10.67 14.88
N ARG A 116 -1.78 -10.71 16.20
CA ARG A 116 -2.95 -10.67 17.08
C ARG A 116 -3.52 -9.26 17.13
N LEU A 117 -4.84 -9.15 17.05
CA LEU A 117 -5.54 -7.88 17.25
C LEU A 117 -5.18 -7.30 18.63
N PRO A 118 -4.79 -6.04 18.72
CA PRO A 118 -4.65 -5.33 19.98
C PRO A 118 -5.95 -5.43 20.79
N ARG A 119 -5.82 -5.59 22.12
CA ARG A 119 -7.00 -5.75 23.00
C ARG A 119 -7.97 -4.57 22.90
N GLN A 120 -7.47 -3.39 22.65
CA GLN A 120 -8.25 -2.15 22.50
C GLN A 120 -9.20 -2.21 21.28
N LEU A 121 -8.78 -2.80 20.16
CA LEU A 121 -9.59 -2.91 18.94
C LEU A 121 -10.76 -3.91 19.06
N LYS A 122 -10.77 -4.78 20.08
CA LYS A 122 -11.84 -5.76 20.27
C LYS A 122 -13.21 -5.16 20.65
N HIS A 123 -13.24 -3.89 21.04
CA HIS A 123 -14.44 -3.19 21.47
C HIS A 123 -15.05 -2.30 20.38
N PHE A 124 -14.39 -2.17 19.22
CA PHE A 124 -14.90 -1.38 18.11
C PHE A 124 -15.60 -2.30 17.10
N ASP A 125 -16.87 -2.01 16.83
CA ASP A 125 -17.66 -2.70 15.81
C ASP A 125 -17.77 -1.82 14.56
N VAL A 126 -16.72 -1.82 13.74
CA VAL A 126 -16.75 -1.21 12.43
C VAL A 126 -17.12 -2.27 11.41
N ARG A 127 -18.36 -2.24 10.95
CA ARG A 127 -18.83 -3.16 9.91
C ARG A 127 -18.10 -2.86 8.60
N THR A 128 -17.42 -3.85 8.05
CA THR A 128 -16.74 -3.71 6.76
C THR A 128 -17.75 -3.40 5.65
N GLN A 129 -17.51 -2.32 4.91
CA GLN A 129 -18.27 -1.91 3.74
C GLN A 129 -17.33 -1.91 2.53
N VAL A 130 -17.78 -2.49 1.44
CA VAL A 130 -17.05 -2.53 0.17
C VAL A 130 -17.99 -2.08 -0.92
N ASN A 131 -17.63 -1.01 -1.63
CA ASN A 131 -18.33 -0.49 -2.79
C ASN A 131 -17.43 -0.64 -4.02
N LEU A 132 -18.02 -1.07 -5.13
CA LEU A 132 -17.33 -1.19 -6.40
C LEU A 132 -18.12 -0.44 -7.47
N SER A 133 -17.44 0.41 -8.25
CA SER A 133 -18.02 1.16 -9.36
C SER A 133 -16.99 1.34 -10.48
N ASN A 134 -17.48 1.49 -11.71
CA ASN A 134 -16.59 1.70 -12.86
C ASN A 134 -16.50 3.18 -13.23
N ASP A 135 -15.28 3.71 -13.24
CA ASP A 135 -14.91 5.02 -13.78
C ASP A 135 -14.56 4.86 -15.27
N LEU A 136 -15.59 4.98 -16.12
CA LEU A 136 -15.43 4.82 -17.57
C LEU A 136 -14.62 5.93 -18.22
N VAL A 137 -14.53 7.10 -17.59
CA VAL A 137 -13.72 8.24 -18.09
C VAL A 137 -12.23 7.91 -18.02
N HIS A 138 -11.81 7.31 -16.91
CA HIS A 138 -10.40 6.94 -16.69
C HIS A 138 -10.12 5.45 -16.94
N GLN A 139 -11.10 4.72 -17.49
CA GLN A 139 -10.99 3.28 -17.83
C GLN A 139 -10.47 2.42 -16.68
N ARG A 140 -11.12 2.50 -15.51
CA ARG A 140 -10.73 1.78 -14.31
C ARG A 140 -11.92 1.48 -13.41
N THR A 141 -11.76 0.53 -12.51
CA THR A 141 -12.72 0.22 -11.45
C THR A 141 -12.27 0.89 -10.16
N VAL A 142 -13.19 1.55 -9.49
CA VAL A 142 -13.00 2.13 -8.16
C VAL A 142 -13.54 1.17 -7.12
N VAL A 143 -12.70 0.80 -6.15
CA VAL A 143 -13.08 -0.03 -5.01
C VAL A 143 -12.85 0.78 -3.74
N GLU A 144 -13.93 1.07 -3.02
CA GLU A 144 -13.90 1.74 -1.72
C GLU A 144 -14.05 0.69 -0.63
N VAL A 145 -13.13 0.70 0.33
CA VAL A 145 -13.16 -0.21 1.47
C VAL A 145 -13.16 0.61 2.75
N ILE A 146 -14.20 0.45 3.56
CA ILE A 146 -14.30 1.03 4.89
C ILE A 146 -14.33 -0.14 5.88
N THR A 147 -13.35 -0.18 6.79
CA THR A 147 -13.25 -1.29 7.75
C THR A 147 -12.52 -0.85 9.02
N LEU A 148 -12.51 -1.71 10.03
CA LEU A 148 -11.66 -1.54 11.19
C LEU A 148 -10.18 -1.66 10.77
N ASP A 149 -9.37 -0.67 11.12
CA ASP A 149 -7.93 -0.75 10.91
C ASP A 149 -7.33 -1.88 11.75
N ARG A 150 -6.58 -2.75 11.11
CA ARG A 150 -5.98 -3.94 11.74
C ARG A 150 -4.57 -4.12 11.21
N PRO A 151 -3.63 -4.57 12.07
CA PRO A 151 -2.31 -4.96 11.59
C PRO A 151 -2.42 -5.95 10.42
N GLY A 152 -1.69 -5.68 9.33
CA GLY A 152 -1.70 -6.50 8.12
C GLY A 152 -2.92 -6.32 7.21
N LEU A 153 -3.79 -5.33 7.45
CA LEU A 153 -4.96 -5.07 6.60
C LEU A 153 -4.57 -4.90 5.13
N LEU A 154 -3.64 -3.98 4.84
CA LEU A 154 -3.21 -3.71 3.47
C LEU A 154 -2.49 -4.90 2.83
N ALA A 155 -1.71 -5.66 3.60
CA ALA A 155 -1.06 -6.87 3.12
C ALA A 155 -2.10 -7.94 2.72
N ARG A 156 -3.20 -8.05 3.47
CA ARG A 156 -4.34 -8.90 3.11
C ARG A 156 -5.02 -8.39 1.83
N VAL A 157 -5.27 -7.09 1.71
CA VAL A 157 -5.87 -6.47 0.51
C VAL A 157 -4.99 -6.72 -0.71
N GLY A 158 -3.69 -6.47 -0.62
CA GLY A 158 -2.73 -6.73 -1.70
C GLY A 158 -2.73 -8.19 -2.15
N ARG A 159 -2.79 -9.14 -1.21
CA ARG A 159 -2.91 -10.56 -1.52
C ARG A 159 -4.23 -10.89 -2.24
N ILE A 160 -5.34 -10.31 -1.81
CA ILE A 160 -6.63 -10.50 -2.47
C ILE A 160 -6.56 -10.00 -3.91
N PHE A 161 -5.96 -8.84 -4.19
CA PHE A 161 -5.80 -8.34 -5.55
C PHE A 161 -4.98 -9.31 -6.41
N MET A 162 -3.88 -9.80 -5.87
CA MET A 162 -3.05 -10.79 -6.55
C MET A 162 -3.81 -12.08 -6.86
N GLU A 163 -4.54 -12.65 -5.88
CA GLU A 163 -5.30 -13.90 -6.02
C GLU A 163 -6.44 -13.77 -7.04
N HIS A 164 -6.98 -12.56 -7.24
CA HIS A 164 -8.03 -12.29 -8.22
C HIS A 164 -7.51 -11.78 -9.57
N GLY A 165 -6.19 -11.67 -9.74
CA GLY A 165 -5.57 -11.25 -10.99
C GLY A 165 -5.91 -9.81 -11.40
N VAL A 166 -6.15 -8.93 -10.43
CA VAL A 166 -6.44 -7.51 -10.68
C VAL A 166 -5.19 -6.66 -10.46
N ASN A 167 -5.01 -5.64 -11.30
CA ASN A 167 -3.88 -4.72 -11.23
C ASN A 167 -4.28 -3.43 -10.51
N LEU A 168 -3.45 -2.97 -9.57
CA LEU A 168 -3.62 -1.69 -8.92
C LEU A 168 -2.92 -0.59 -9.73
N GLN A 169 -3.68 0.40 -10.19
CA GLN A 169 -3.13 1.59 -10.85
C GLN A 169 -2.83 2.72 -9.87
N ASN A 170 -3.75 2.97 -8.96
CA ASN A 170 -3.63 4.00 -7.94
C ASN A 170 -4.29 3.54 -6.65
N ALA A 171 -3.85 4.07 -5.51
CA ALA A 171 -4.55 3.94 -4.25
C ALA A 171 -4.44 5.22 -3.42
N ARG A 172 -5.45 5.42 -2.60
CA ARG A 172 -5.45 6.37 -1.51
C ARG A 172 -5.87 5.63 -0.26
N ILE A 173 -4.97 5.57 0.69
CA ILE A 173 -5.13 4.91 1.98
C ILE A 173 -5.24 6.01 3.03
N ALA A 174 -6.20 5.90 3.94
CA ALA A 174 -6.36 6.85 5.03
C ALA A 174 -6.87 6.15 6.28
N THR A 175 -6.14 6.26 7.38
CA THR A 175 -6.56 5.78 8.69
C THR A 175 -7.03 6.95 9.55
N LEU A 176 -8.28 6.89 9.99
CA LEU A 176 -8.95 7.89 10.82
C LEU A 176 -9.32 7.24 12.17
N GLY A 177 -8.44 7.37 13.15
CA GLY A 177 -8.57 6.65 14.42
C GLY A 177 -8.49 5.13 14.20
N GLU A 178 -9.55 4.41 14.55
CA GLU A 178 -9.67 2.96 14.41
C GLU A 178 -10.29 2.53 13.05
N ARG A 179 -10.53 3.46 12.15
CA ARG A 179 -11.22 3.23 10.89
C ARG A 179 -10.29 3.46 9.71
N ALA A 180 -10.12 2.44 8.88
CA ALA A 180 -9.51 2.56 7.57
C ALA A 180 -10.56 2.94 6.51
N GLU A 181 -10.26 3.96 5.70
CA GLU A 181 -11.05 4.41 4.55
C GLU A 181 -10.15 4.42 3.31
N ASP A 182 -10.16 3.31 2.60
CA ASP A 182 -9.25 3.08 1.50
C ASP A 182 -9.97 3.12 0.16
N VAL A 183 -9.35 3.75 -0.82
CA VAL A 183 -9.84 3.81 -2.21
C VAL A 183 -8.78 3.23 -3.12
N PHE A 184 -9.13 2.20 -3.86
CA PHE A 184 -8.27 1.52 -4.83
C PHE A 184 -8.81 1.72 -6.24
N PHE A 185 -7.93 1.95 -7.20
CA PHE A 185 -8.24 2.08 -8.61
C PHE A 185 -7.62 0.90 -9.34
N LEU A 186 -8.47 0.00 -9.80
CA LEU A 186 -8.09 -1.30 -10.33
C LEU A 186 -8.40 -1.42 -11.83
N THR A 187 -7.64 -2.28 -12.49
CA THR A 187 -7.93 -2.77 -13.84
C THR A 187 -7.76 -4.28 -13.90
N ASP A 188 -8.26 -4.87 -14.95
CA ASP A 188 -7.93 -6.24 -15.33
C ASP A 188 -6.52 -6.35 -15.97
N ALA A 189 -6.14 -7.53 -16.42
CA ALA A 189 -4.85 -7.78 -17.08
C ALA A 189 -4.72 -7.05 -18.44
N ALA A 190 -5.84 -6.67 -19.06
CA ALA A 190 -5.88 -5.91 -20.31
C ALA A 190 -5.92 -4.38 -20.09
N GLN A 191 -5.68 -3.92 -18.84
CA GLN A 191 -5.76 -2.50 -18.44
C GLN A 191 -7.14 -1.88 -18.66
N GLN A 192 -8.21 -2.68 -18.52
CA GLN A 192 -9.60 -2.25 -18.67
C GLN A 192 -10.33 -2.32 -17.32
N PRO A 193 -11.45 -1.58 -17.15
CA PRO A 193 -12.31 -1.75 -15.99
C PRO A 193 -12.79 -3.19 -15.83
N LEU A 194 -12.95 -3.64 -14.59
CA LEU A 194 -13.48 -4.98 -14.31
C LEU A 194 -14.94 -5.07 -14.83
N SER A 195 -15.16 -5.93 -15.80
CA SER A 195 -16.47 -6.11 -16.46
C SER A 195 -17.13 -7.45 -16.14
N ASP A 196 -16.39 -8.40 -15.58
CA ASP A 196 -16.92 -9.71 -15.15
C ASP A 196 -17.65 -9.58 -13.80
N PRO A 197 -18.99 -9.74 -13.75
CA PRO A 197 -19.76 -9.64 -12.52
C PRO A 197 -19.33 -10.67 -11.45
N GLU A 198 -18.98 -11.90 -11.87
CA GLU A 198 -18.56 -12.93 -10.93
C GLU A 198 -17.22 -12.59 -10.28
N LEU A 199 -16.28 -12.04 -11.03
CA LEU A 199 -15.02 -11.53 -10.49
C LEU A 199 -15.27 -10.40 -9.48
N CYS A 200 -16.14 -9.45 -9.82
CA CYS A 200 -16.49 -8.33 -8.95
C CYS A 200 -17.14 -8.82 -7.64
N GLU A 201 -18.05 -9.79 -7.72
CA GLU A 201 -18.69 -10.37 -6.52
C GLU A 201 -17.68 -11.12 -5.64
N ARG A 202 -16.81 -11.97 -6.22
CA ARG A 202 -15.75 -12.68 -5.48
C ARG A 202 -14.78 -11.71 -4.82
N LEU A 203 -14.36 -10.66 -5.54
CA LEU A 203 -13.48 -9.62 -5.02
C LEU A 203 -14.12 -8.90 -3.83
N CYS A 204 -15.36 -8.45 -3.98
CA CYS A 204 -16.11 -7.81 -2.89
C CYS A 204 -16.30 -8.74 -1.67
N ALA A 205 -16.56 -10.02 -1.90
CA ALA A 205 -16.72 -11.01 -0.82
C ALA A 205 -15.39 -11.25 -0.07
N ALA A 206 -14.26 -11.30 -0.79
CA ALA A 206 -12.94 -11.51 -0.20
C ALA A 206 -12.46 -10.29 0.63
N LEU A 207 -12.87 -9.07 0.22
CA LEU A 207 -12.53 -7.83 0.93
C LEU A 207 -13.38 -7.58 2.18
N ARG A 208 -14.54 -8.21 2.30
CA ARG A 208 -15.40 -8.18 3.52
C ARG A 208 -14.90 -9.16 4.57
#